data_5abdebaf204f0bd92a11782f13a8d4c6
#
_entry.id   5abdebaf204f0bd92a11782f13a8d4c6
#
_cell.length_a   1.000
_cell.length_b   1.000
_cell.length_c   1.000
_cell.angle_alpha   90.00
_cell.angle_beta   90.00
_cell.angle_gamma   90.00
#
_symmetry.space_group_name_H-M   'P 1'
#
loop_
_entity.id
_entity.type
_entity.pdbx_description
1 polymer ?
#
loop_
_entity_poly.entity_id
_entity_poly.type
_entity_poly.pdbx_seq_one_letter_code
_entity_poly.pdbx_strand_id
1 'polypeptide(L)'
;MSKKKVLGCLLTGAVVTTAVTATVMKNKAKKTTYKAESIDPITTREMGFYEKYVKRAIDVTCATGAIVVFSPIYLGVAALVRTKLGSPVLFTQDRPGLVGPDGKETVFKMYKFRSMTDERDENGDLLPDEVRLTKFGKWLRNSSLDELPEAFNILNGTMSVIGPRPQLVRDMVFMSKEQRMRHTAKPGLSGLAQVNGRNAISWEEKMNWDLKYIKKVTFKEDLKIILDTVKKAFIKQEGITQYDMATAEDLGDYLLRTEKVDQSDYQQKQQIAKNILNGEDGIERDEGLVSIIMPSYNTAPYIKETIQSVLNQTYTNWELIIVDDCSTDNTKEIIEEINDERIRYFENEVNSGAAVSRNKALRETKGQWIAFLDSDDLWLPNKLAKQIEFMNSNNYSFSYTNYEEIDVDGNDTGVKVTGPKKITKIGMFNYCWPGCLTVMYDASKVGLIQIHDIKKNNDYAMWLKVCKKADCYLLDEYLAKYRKGRSGSISTHGYKELLKWHYKLFRYEENENYLFSIMNTARNITFGLYKKRHYVSKTKFS
;
A
#
# COMPACT_ATOMS: atom_id res chain seq x y z
N MET A 1 21.30 43.89 11.47
CA MET A 1 20.93 42.76 12.34
C MET A 1 22.18 42.09 12.87
N SER A 2 22.34 41.93 14.21
CA SER A 2 23.58 41.34 14.76
C SER A 2 23.66 39.84 14.43
N LYS A 3 24.91 39.32 14.24
CA LYS A 3 25.20 37.90 13.97
C LYS A 3 24.51 36.95 14.97
N LYS A 4 24.27 37.39 16.22
CA LYS A 4 23.54 36.61 17.23
C LYS A 4 22.05 36.46 16.97
N LYS A 5 21.38 37.42 16.28
CA LYS A 5 19.97 37.29 15.89
C LYS A 5 19.80 36.35 14.70
N VAL A 6 20.76 36.33 13.77
CA VAL A 6 20.75 35.39 12.62
C VAL A 6 21.00 33.97 13.10
N LEU A 7 21.91 33.77 14.05
CA LEU A 7 22.19 32.43 14.61
C LEU A 7 21.01 31.92 15.47
N GLY A 8 20.30 32.80 16.18
CA GLY A 8 19.06 32.45 16.89
C GLY A 8 17.93 32.03 15.98
N CYS A 9 17.74 32.70 14.83
CA CYS A 9 16.77 32.31 13.82
C CYS A 9 17.11 30.98 13.12
N LEU A 10 18.40 30.67 12.91
CA LEU A 10 18.86 29.40 12.36
C LEU A 10 18.68 28.25 13.34
N LEU A 11 18.95 28.47 14.64
CA LEU A 11 18.77 27.46 15.69
C LEU A 11 17.28 27.17 15.97
N THR A 12 16.42 28.20 16.01
CA THR A 12 14.97 28.02 16.12
C THR A 12 14.41 27.35 14.86
N GLY A 13 14.86 27.72 13.66
CA GLY A 13 14.52 27.04 12.42
C GLY A 13 14.87 25.55 12.43
N ALA A 14 16.05 25.19 12.94
CA ALA A 14 16.49 23.80 13.06
C ALA A 14 15.65 23.00 14.06
N VAL A 15 15.29 23.57 15.21
CA VAL A 15 14.45 22.91 16.24
C VAL A 15 13.03 22.68 15.71
N VAL A 16 12.50 23.60 14.89
CA VAL A 16 11.15 23.45 14.31
C VAL A 16 11.13 22.49 13.14
N THR A 17 12.16 22.54 12.31
CA THR A 17 12.35 21.51 11.27
C THR A 17 12.41 20.12 11.94
N THR A 18 13.07 20.02 13.11
CA THR A 18 13.14 18.78 13.89
C THR A 18 11.78 18.40 14.49
N ALA A 19 10.99 19.35 15.00
CA ALA A 19 9.67 19.06 15.59
C ALA A 19 8.60 18.71 14.54
N VAL A 20 8.56 19.45 13.42
CA VAL A 20 7.65 19.14 12.28
C VAL A 20 8.12 17.87 11.57
N THR A 21 9.44 17.68 11.41
CA THR A 21 10.01 16.44 10.87
C THR A 21 9.75 15.27 11.82
N ALA A 22 9.84 15.46 13.15
CA ALA A 22 9.50 14.42 14.12
C ALA A 22 7.99 14.09 14.12
N THR A 23 7.11 15.07 13.93
CA THR A 23 5.65 14.83 13.80
C THR A 23 5.33 14.16 12.47
N VAL A 24 5.94 14.58 11.36
CA VAL A 24 5.84 13.93 10.05
C VAL A 24 6.50 12.55 10.08
N MET A 25 7.63 12.37 10.80
CA MET A 25 8.27 11.07 10.99
C MET A 25 7.50 10.16 11.96
N LYS A 26 6.85 10.68 13.00
CA LYS A 26 5.94 9.90 13.85
C LYS A 26 4.70 9.41 13.11
N ASN A 27 4.22 10.18 12.13
CA ASN A 27 3.18 9.76 11.19
C ASN A 27 3.72 8.87 10.04
N LYS A 28 5.05 8.79 9.81
CA LYS A 28 5.68 7.83 8.89
C LYS A 28 5.50 6.35 9.31
N ALA A 29 5.11 6.10 10.55
CA ALA A 29 4.75 4.75 11.00
C ALA A 29 3.40 4.24 10.41
N LYS A 30 2.55 5.12 9.85
CA LYS A 30 1.38 4.73 9.04
C LYS A 30 1.78 4.80 7.56
N LYS A 31 1.50 3.75 6.81
CA LYS A 31 1.69 3.67 5.36
C LYS A 31 1.16 4.95 4.73
N THR A 32 2.04 5.80 4.19
CA THR A 32 1.67 7.07 3.57
C THR A 32 1.11 6.90 2.16
N THR A 33 1.25 5.70 1.60
CA THR A 33 0.73 5.34 0.27
C THR A 33 0.20 3.90 0.26
N TYR A 34 -0.90 3.67 -0.46
CA TYR A 34 -1.46 2.36 -0.77
C TYR A 34 -1.99 2.37 -2.22
N LYS A 35 -2.45 1.24 -2.76
CA LYS A 35 -2.93 1.14 -4.14
C LYS A 35 -4.45 1.18 -4.20
N ALA A 36 -4.97 1.72 -5.30
CA ALA A 36 -6.39 1.68 -5.64
C ALA A 36 -6.71 0.30 -6.25
N GLU A 37 -6.88 -0.72 -5.41
CA GLU A 37 -7.08 -2.10 -5.87
C GLU A 37 -8.44 -2.33 -6.53
N SER A 38 -9.48 -1.61 -6.10
CA SER A 38 -10.87 -1.76 -6.56
C SER A 38 -11.16 -1.11 -7.92
N ILE A 39 -10.15 -0.70 -8.67
CA ILE A 39 -10.31 -0.04 -9.97
C ILE A 39 -9.43 -0.69 -11.03
N ASP A 40 -9.95 -0.78 -12.26
CA ASP A 40 -9.23 -1.36 -13.39
C ASP A 40 -7.87 -0.72 -13.64
N PRO A 41 -6.83 -1.50 -13.99
CA PRO A 41 -5.53 -0.96 -14.34
C PRO A 41 -5.59 -0.13 -15.64
N ILE A 42 -4.67 0.83 -15.75
CA ILE A 42 -4.46 1.62 -16.96
C ILE A 42 -3.07 1.38 -17.53
N THR A 43 -2.90 1.70 -18.82
CA THR A 43 -1.60 1.61 -19.48
C THR A 43 -0.63 2.63 -18.90
N THR A 44 0.61 2.24 -18.65
CA THR A 44 1.68 3.17 -18.26
C THR A 44 2.32 3.78 -19.51
N ARG A 45 2.92 4.97 -19.36
CA ARG A 45 3.72 5.61 -20.41
C ARG A 45 5.21 5.54 -20.07
N GLU A 46 6.06 5.62 -21.07
CA GLU A 46 7.48 5.78 -20.84
C GLU A 46 7.82 7.21 -20.38
N MET A 47 8.62 7.30 -19.32
CA MET A 47 9.11 8.58 -18.81
C MET A 47 10.34 9.01 -19.60
N GLY A 48 10.39 10.27 -20.06
CA GLY A 48 11.55 10.87 -20.68
C GLY A 48 12.74 11.02 -19.70
N PHE A 49 13.94 11.24 -20.24
CA PHE A 49 15.18 11.39 -19.44
C PHE A 49 15.07 12.46 -18.34
N TYR A 50 14.53 13.63 -18.68
CA TYR A 50 14.32 14.72 -17.72
C TYR A 50 13.45 14.28 -16.54
N GLU A 51 12.30 13.68 -16.81
CA GLU A 51 11.34 13.25 -15.81
C GLU A 51 11.90 12.15 -14.91
N LYS A 52 12.62 11.19 -15.51
CA LYS A 52 13.18 10.03 -14.82
C LYS A 52 14.34 10.36 -13.89
N TYR A 53 15.23 11.29 -14.30
CA TYR A 53 16.52 11.51 -13.63
C TYR A 53 16.70 12.92 -13.07
N VAL A 54 16.27 13.97 -13.77
CA VAL A 54 16.58 15.37 -13.43
C VAL A 54 15.50 16.01 -12.58
N LYS A 55 14.23 15.80 -12.93
CA LYS A 55 13.08 16.43 -12.26
C LYS A 55 13.06 16.15 -10.76
N ARG A 56 13.39 14.94 -10.33
CA ARG A 56 13.43 14.58 -8.91
C ARG A 56 14.48 15.37 -8.12
N ALA A 57 15.64 15.61 -8.68
CA ALA A 57 16.69 16.41 -8.03
C ALA A 57 16.22 17.86 -7.84
N ILE A 58 15.57 18.43 -8.86
CA ILE A 58 14.97 19.78 -8.80
C ILE A 58 13.87 19.83 -7.73
N ASP A 59 12.95 18.87 -7.72
CA ASP A 59 11.88 18.76 -6.73
C ASP A 59 12.41 18.77 -5.28
N VAL A 60 13.44 17.96 -5.01
CA VAL A 60 14.05 17.88 -3.67
C VAL A 60 14.73 19.20 -3.30
N THR A 61 15.46 19.81 -4.23
CA THR A 61 16.15 21.09 -3.99
C THR A 61 15.14 22.21 -3.71
N CYS A 62 14.11 22.35 -4.53
CA CYS A 62 13.05 23.34 -4.35
C CYS A 62 12.28 23.13 -3.03
N ALA A 63 11.87 21.91 -2.73
CA ALA A 63 11.13 21.60 -1.51
C ALA A 63 11.97 21.85 -0.25
N THR A 64 13.24 21.44 -0.25
CA THR A 64 14.17 21.69 0.87
C THR A 64 14.39 23.19 1.06
N GLY A 65 14.65 23.93 -0.03
CA GLY A 65 14.80 25.39 0.00
C GLY A 65 13.55 26.08 0.53
N ALA A 66 12.37 25.69 0.06
CA ALA A 66 11.10 26.24 0.54
C ALA A 66 10.87 25.97 2.04
N ILE A 67 11.12 24.75 2.52
CA ILE A 67 10.96 24.39 3.94
C ILE A 67 11.91 25.22 4.81
N VAL A 68 13.16 25.41 4.41
CA VAL A 68 14.16 26.17 5.17
C VAL A 68 13.82 27.66 5.18
N VAL A 69 13.57 28.25 4.00
CA VAL A 69 13.30 29.70 3.86
C VAL A 69 11.99 30.11 4.52
N PHE A 70 10.94 29.32 4.36
CA PHE A 70 9.63 29.62 4.94
C PHE A 70 9.41 29.03 6.32
N SER A 71 10.43 28.44 6.96
CA SER A 71 10.31 27.86 8.32
C SER A 71 9.69 28.81 9.37
N PRO A 72 9.98 30.14 9.42
CA PRO A 72 9.29 31.04 10.34
C PRO A 72 7.78 31.17 10.05
N ILE A 73 7.40 31.14 8.77
CA ILE A 73 6.00 31.20 8.35
C ILE A 73 5.26 29.91 8.74
N TYR A 74 5.88 28.75 8.53
CA TYR A 74 5.34 27.46 9.01
C TYR A 74 5.01 27.48 10.50
N LEU A 75 5.89 28.06 11.32
CA LEU A 75 5.66 28.22 12.77
C LEU A 75 4.50 29.15 13.08
N GLY A 76 4.51 30.33 12.46
CA GLY A 76 3.46 31.33 12.68
C GLY A 76 2.08 30.78 12.30
N VAL A 77 1.98 30.13 11.12
CA VAL A 77 0.73 29.49 10.68
C VAL A 77 0.33 28.34 11.60
N ALA A 78 1.27 27.47 12.00
CA ALA A 78 0.99 26.37 12.93
C ALA A 78 0.44 26.88 14.28
N ALA A 79 1.04 27.94 14.84
CA ALA A 79 0.58 28.57 16.06
C ALA A 79 -0.82 29.19 15.91
N LEU A 80 -1.07 29.87 14.79
CA LEU A 80 -2.39 30.45 14.49
C LEU A 80 -3.47 29.36 14.32
N VAL A 81 -3.17 28.29 13.60
CA VAL A 81 -4.09 27.15 13.46
C VAL A 81 -4.36 26.52 14.83
N ARG A 82 -3.31 26.30 15.64
CA ARG A 82 -3.46 25.71 16.98
C ARG A 82 -4.35 26.55 17.88
N THR A 83 -4.23 27.88 17.82
CA THR A 83 -5.00 28.81 18.68
C THR A 83 -6.41 29.09 18.17
N LYS A 84 -6.62 29.09 16.83
CA LYS A 84 -7.91 29.45 16.23
C LYS A 84 -8.80 28.24 15.92
N LEU A 85 -8.22 27.10 15.60
CA LEU A 85 -8.93 25.89 15.16
C LEU A 85 -8.65 24.66 16.04
N GLY A 86 -7.66 24.73 16.95
CA GLY A 86 -7.33 23.65 17.87
C GLY A 86 -6.37 22.61 17.29
N SER A 87 -6.45 21.36 17.77
CA SER A 87 -5.62 20.23 17.34
C SER A 87 -6.45 19.23 16.54
N PRO A 88 -5.88 18.54 15.53
CA PRO A 88 -4.50 18.63 15.04
C PRO A 88 -4.26 19.88 14.16
N VAL A 89 -3.01 20.35 14.08
CA VAL A 89 -2.61 21.50 13.25
C VAL A 89 -2.56 21.14 11.77
N LEU A 90 -2.16 19.90 11.45
CA LEU A 90 -2.12 19.38 10.10
C LEU A 90 -3.38 18.57 9.80
N PHE A 91 -3.94 18.82 8.64
CA PHE A 91 -4.97 18.03 8.01
C PHE A 91 -4.33 17.10 6.96
N THR A 92 -4.83 15.90 6.84
CA THR A 92 -4.38 14.94 5.82
C THR A 92 -5.56 14.45 5.02
N GLN A 93 -5.39 14.37 3.70
CA GLN A 93 -6.41 13.87 2.79
C GLN A 93 -5.79 12.88 1.80
N ASP A 94 -6.48 11.75 1.60
CA ASP A 94 -6.05 10.74 0.64
C ASP A 94 -6.29 11.21 -0.79
N ARG A 95 -5.25 11.09 -1.63
CA ARG A 95 -5.24 11.56 -3.03
C ARG A 95 -4.62 10.51 -3.95
N PRO A 96 -5.13 10.37 -5.19
CA PRO A 96 -4.47 9.55 -6.21
C PRO A 96 -3.08 10.10 -6.52
N GLY A 97 -2.11 9.20 -6.59
CA GLY A 97 -0.72 9.48 -6.92
C GLY A 97 -0.29 8.81 -8.22
N LEU A 98 1.01 8.53 -8.32
CA LEU A 98 1.60 7.93 -9.51
C LEU A 98 1.08 6.50 -9.73
N VAL A 99 0.79 6.16 -10.99
CA VAL A 99 0.48 4.80 -11.42
C VAL A 99 1.71 3.90 -11.27
N GLY A 100 1.52 2.74 -10.66
CA GLY A 100 2.55 1.72 -10.52
C GLY A 100 2.78 0.92 -11.82
N PRO A 101 3.79 0.04 -11.84
CA PRO A 101 4.04 -0.85 -12.97
C PRO A 101 2.88 -1.79 -13.32
N ASP A 102 2.01 -2.05 -12.36
CA ASP A 102 0.80 -2.86 -12.46
C ASP A 102 -0.40 -2.09 -13.04
N GLY A 103 -0.21 -0.85 -13.48
CA GLY A 103 -1.26 -0.01 -14.06
C GLY A 103 -2.25 0.56 -13.04
N LYS A 104 -2.05 0.36 -11.74
CA LYS A 104 -2.93 0.87 -10.67
C LYS A 104 -2.34 2.11 -10.01
N GLU A 105 -3.20 3.08 -9.70
CA GLU A 105 -2.79 4.29 -8.98
C GLU A 105 -2.37 3.97 -7.55
N THR A 106 -1.32 4.64 -7.09
CA THR A 106 -1.05 4.75 -5.66
C THR A 106 -1.96 5.80 -5.05
N VAL A 107 -2.37 5.62 -3.79
CA VAL A 107 -3.06 6.65 -3.01
C VAL A 107 -2.12 7.12 -1.91
N PHE A 108 -1.97 8.42 -1.73
CA PHE A 108 -1.07 9.01 -0.74
C PHE A 108 -1.77 10.05 0.12
N LYS A 109 -1.27 10.28 1.33
CA LYS A 109 -1.76 11.33 2.23
C LYS A 109 -1.12 12.66 1.89
N MET A 110 -1.93 13.58 1.37
CA MET A 110 -1.55 14.97 1.12
C MET A 110 -1.63 15.75 2.43
N TYR A 111 -0.61 16.53 2.75
CA TYR A 111 -0.53 17.33 3.98
C TYR A 111 -0.93 18.77 3.71
N LYS A 112 -1.84 19.30 4.54
CA LYS A 112 -2.21 20.72 4.55
C LYS A 112 -2.28 21.25 5.98
N PHE A 113 -2.20 22.56 6.17
CA PHE A 113 -2.67 23.14 7.42
C PHE A 113 -4.19 23.04 7.50
N ARG A 114 -4.69 22.77 8.71
CA ARG A 114 -6.13 22.70 8.95
C ARG A 114 -6.75 24.08 8.77
N SER A 115 -7.82 24.18 7.99
CA SER A 115 -8.53 25.42 7.67
C SER A 115 -10.00 25.42 8.11
N MET A 116 -10.50 24.30 8.65
CA MET A 116 -11.88 24.12 9.10
C MET A 116 -11.92 23.58 10.54
N THR A 117 -13.05 23.79 11.23
CA THR A 117 -13.33 23.18 12.54
C THR A 117 -13.74 21.70 12.37
N ASP A 118 -13.76 20.93 13.47
CA ASP A 118 -14.28 19.56 13.52
C ASP A 118 -15.67 19.52 14.19
N GLU A 119 -16.46 20.60 14.05
CA GLU A 119 -17.81 20.66 14.58
C GLU A 119 -18.70 19.60 13.94
N ARG A 120 -19.51 18.96 14.81
CA ARG A 120 -20.37 17.84 14.44
C ARG A 120 -21.79 18.12 14.86
N ASP A 121 -22.73 17.45 14.20
CA ASP A 121 -24.14 17.45 14.58
C ASP A 121 -24.42 16.48 15.76
N GLU A 122 -25.69 16.35 16.16
CA GLU A 122 -26.14 15.48 17.24
C GLU A 122 -25.92 13.99 16.94
N ASN A 123 -25.79 13.61 15.66
CA ASN A 123 -25.53 12.24 15.22
C ASN A 123 -24.02 11.92 15.16
N GLY A 124 -23.16 12.92 15.40
CA GLY A 124 -21.72 12.78 15.31
C GLY A 124 -21.14 12.99 13.90
N ASP A 125 -21.96 13.40 12.93
CA ASP A 125 -21.52 13.73 11.58
C ASP A 125 -20.97 15.14 11.51
N LEU A 126 -20.00 15.37 10.61
CA LEU A 126 -19.40 16.70 10.42
C LEU A 126 -20.45 17.68 9.88
N LEU A 127 -20.52 18.86 10.48
CA LEU A 127 -21.35 19.94 9.94
C LEU A 127 -20.93 20.33 8.51
N PRO A 128 -21.83 20.94 7.72
CA PRO A 128 -21.50 21.40 6.36
C PRO A 128 -20.26 22.30 6.32
N ASP A 129 -19.52 22.23 5.22
CA ASP A 129 -18.25 22.95 5.03
C ASP A 129 -18.39 24.47 5.20
N GLU A 130 -19.54 25.04 4.82
CA GLU A 130 -19.85 26.47 4.98
C GLU A 130 -19.85 26.91 6.45
N VAL A 131 -20.31 26.03 7.35
CA VAL A 131 -20.36 26.27 8.80
C VAL A 131 -18.97 26.11 9.41
N ARG A 132 -18.26 25.08 9.01
CA ARG A 132 -16.93 24.71 9.55
C ARG A 132 -15.81 25.65 9.05
N LEU A 133 -15.99 26.30 7.90
CA LEU A 133 -15.00 27.19 7.28
C LEU A 133 -15.05 28.57 7.91
N THR A 134 -14.24 28.81 8.93
CA THR A 134 -14.15 30.08 9.65
C THR A 134 -13.57 31.22 8.79
N LYS A 135 -13.72 32.48 9.22
CA LYS A 135 -13.08 33.67 8.57
C LYS A 135 -11.56 33.47 8.48
N PHE A 136 -10.92 32.90 9.52
CA PHE A 136 -9.49 32.59 9.52
C PHE A 136 -9.17 31.50 8.49
N GLY A 137 -9.98 30.45 8.40
CA GLY A 137 -9.82 29.39 7.41
C GLY A 137 -9.95 29.90 5.97
N LYS A 138 -10.89 30.80 5.70
CA LYS A 138 -11.01 31.50 4.40
C LYS A 138 -9.76 32.29 4.05
N TRP A 139 -9.25 33.08 5.00
CA TRP A 139 -7.97 33.80 4.82
C TRP A 139 -6.81 32.89 4.52
N LEU A 140 -6.69 31.77 5.27
CA LEU A 140 -5.61 30.78 5.10
C LEU A 140 -5.65 30.15 3.70
N ARG A 141 -6.83 29.76 3.21
CA ARG A 141 -7.02 29.24 1.86
C ARG A 141 -6.76 30.27 0.76
N ASN A 142 -7.26 31.50 0.95
CA ASN A 142 -7.07 32.59 -0.03
C ASN A 142 -5.59 32.96 -0.19
N SER A 143 -4.80 32.86 0.88
CA SER A 143 -3.36 33.08 0.82
C SER A 143 -2.56 31.85 0.35
N SER A 144 -3.21 30.69 0.12
CA SER A 144 -2.57 29.40 -0.16
C SER A 144 -1.53 28.96 0.89
N LEU A 145 -1.54 29.56 2.07
CA LEU A 145 -0.64 29.18 3.16
C LEU A 145 -0.99 27.80 3.75
N ASP A 146 -2.25 27.36 3.57
CA ASP A 146 -2.68 26.00 3.95
C ASP A 146 -1.96 24.91 3.14
N GLU A 147 -1.45 25.21 1.94
CA GLU A 147 -0.75 24.26 1.05
C GLU A 147 0.75 24.15 1.34
N LEU A 148 1.32 25.01 2.20
CA LEU A 148 2.76 24.94 2.55
C LEU A 148 3.23 23.52 2.96
N PRO A 149 2.49 22.73 3.76
CA PRO A 149 2.91 21.38 4.12
C PRO A 149 3.03 20.39 2.95
N GLU A 150 2.50 20.70 1.75
CA GLU A 150 2.68 19.88 0.55
C GLU A 150 4.17 19.77 0.14
N ALA A 151 5.02 20.72 0.55
CA ALA A 151 6.48 20.61 0.38
C ALA A 151 7.07 19.33 1.00
N PHE A 152 6.49 18.80 2.09
CA PHE A 152 6.87 17.51 2.66
C PHE A 152 6.44 16.34 1.76
N ASN A 153 5.33 16.46 1.04
CA ASN A 153 4.93 15.47 0.03
C ASN A 153 5.90 15.48 -1.16
N ILE A 154 6.38 16.64 -1.57
CA ILE A 154 7.41 16.75 -2.61
C ILE A 154 8.72 16.13 -2.11
N LEU A 155 9.13 16.43 -0.89
CA LEU A 155 10.37 15.94 -0.30
C LEU A 155 10.35 14.40 -0.12
N ASN A 156 9.22 13.81 0.24
CA ASN A 156 9.09 12.35 0.38
C ASN A 156 8.82 11.63 -0.97
N GLY A 157 8.57 12.38 -2.04
CA GLY A 157 8.44 11.87 -3.41
C GLY A 157 7.06 11.44 -3.85
N THR A 158 6.02 11.70 -3.03
CA THR A 158 4.63 11.43 -3.41
C THR A 158 4.06 12.52 -4.32
N MET A 159 4.66 13.72 -4.32
CA MET A 159 4.35 14.85 -5.21
C MET A 159 5.60 15.40 -5.89
N SER A 160 5.40 16.29 -6.84
CA SER A 160 6.40 17.09 -7.57
C SER A 160 6.04 18.58 -7.42
N VAL A 161 6.98 19.47 -7.70
CA VAL A 161 6.69 20.91 -7.81
C VAL A 161 5.70 21.17 -8.94
N ILE A 162 5.92 20.54 -10.10
CA ILE A 162 5.05 20.66 -11.28
C ILE A 162 4.49 19.32 -11.68
N GLY A 163 3.17 19.27 -11.91
CA GLY A 163 2.44 18.09 -12.35
C GLY A 163 0.93 18.32 -12.35
N PRO A 164 0.13 17.33 -12.77
CA PRO A 164 -1.32 17.38 -12.65
C PRO A 164 -1.74 17.57 -11.18
N ARG A 165 -2.70 18.48 -10.91
CA ARG A 165 -3.18 18.68 -9.52
C ARG A 165 -3.84 17.40 -9.00
N PRO A 166 -3.48 16.90 -7.80
CA PRO A 166 -4.10 15.69 -7.25
C PRO A 166 -5.58 15.95 -6.93
N GLN A 167 -6.47 15.24 -7.61
CA GLN A 167 -7.91 15.27 -7.37
C GLN A 167 -8.29 14.34 -6.20
N LEU A 168 -9.57 14.26 -5.83
CA LEU A 168 -10.03 13.33 -4.81
C LEU A 168 -10.07 11.88 -5.34
N VAL A 169 -9.97 10.90 -4.46
CA VAL A 169 -10.20 9.49 -4.83
C VAL A 169 -11.62 9.31 -5.37
N ARG A 170 -12.60 10.02 -4.77
CA ARG A 170 -13.98 10.02 -5.24
C ARG A 170 -14.19 10.66 -6.63
N ASP A 171 -13.28 11.52 -7.10
CA ASP A 171 -13.30 12.02 -8.48
C ASP A 171 -12.66 11.00 -9.44
N MET A 172 -11.57 10.35 -9.01
CA MET A 172 -10.82 9.40 -9.82
C MET A 172 -11.68 8.25 -10.34
N VAL A 173 -12.61 7.73 -9.54
CA VAL A 173 -13.48 6.61 -9.92
C VAL A 173 -14.47 6.96 -11.04
N PHE A 174 -14.72 8.25 -11.27
CA PHE A 174 -15.54 8.74 -12.38
C PHE A 174 -14.75 9.05 -13.66
N MET A 175 -13.41 9.07 -13.58
CA MET A 175 -12.57 9.33 -14.75
C MET A 175 -12.51 8.13 -15.67
N SER A 176 -12.54 8.36 -17.00
CA SER A 176 -12.25 7.33 -17.99
C SER A 176 -10.80 6.85 -17.89
N LYS A 177 -10.51 5.66 -18.46
CA LYS A 177 -9.12 5.15 -18.52
C LYS A 177 -8.16 6.17 -19.17
N GLU A 178 -8.59 6.90 -20.19
CA GLU A 178 -7.81 7.95 -20.83
C GLU A 178 -7.57 9.13 -19.87
N GLN A 179 -8.60 9.61 -19.19
CA GLN A 179 -8.46 10.71 -18.22
C GLN A 179 -7.55 10.32 -17.04
N ARG A 180 -7.60 9.06 -16.60
CA ARG A 180 -6.72 8.52 -15.55
C ARG A 180 -5.25 8.45 -15.97
N MET A 181 -4.94 8.49 -17.27
CA MET A 181 -3.55 8.61 -17.75
C MET A 181 -2.80 9.81 -17.16
N ARG A 182 -3.51 10.86 -16.70
CA ARG A 182 -2.92 11.98 -15.96
C ARG A 182 -2.10 11.53 -14.73
N HIS A 183 -2.44 10.41 -14.13
CA HIS A 183 -1.74 9.81 -12.99
C HIS A 183 -0.45 9.07 -13.38
N THR A 184 -0.11 9.00 -14.67
CA THR A 184 1.20 8.47 -15.11
C THR A 184 2.35 9.48 -14.90
N ALA A 185 2.05 10.72 -14.51
CA ALA A 185 3.01 11.68 -13.96
C ALA A 185 2.72 11.90 -12.46
N LYS A 186 3.76 12.29 -11.69
CA LYS A 186 3.55 12.63 -10.28
C LYS A 186 2.64 13.85 -10.15
N PRO A 187 1.69 13.83 -9.19
CA PRO A 187 0.86 15.00 -8.92
C PRO A 187 1.72 16.19 -8.49
N GLY A 188 1.33 17.40 -8.92
CA GLY A 188 2.09 18.63 -8.71
C GLY A 188 1.43 19.59 -7.74
N LEU A 189 2.27 20.42 -7.07
CA LEU A 189 1.83 21.59 -6.32
C LEU A 189 1.22 22.63 -7.28
N SER A 190 1.85 22.84 -8.44
CA SER A 190 1.32 23.59 -9.57
C SER A 190 1.34 22.75 -10.84
N GLY A 191 0.58 23.14 -11.87
CA GLY A 191 0.48 22.40 -13.11
C GLY A 191 -0.19 23.19 -14.23
N LEU A 192 -0.20 22.59 -15.43
CA LEU A 192 -0.66 23.27 -16.63
C LEU A 192 -2.14 23.67 -16.57
N ALA A 193 -3.01 22.86 -15.97
CA ALA A 193 -4.42 23.20 -15.76
C ALA A 193 -4.58 24.38 -14.79
N GLN A 194 -3.78 24.45 -13.71
CA GLN A 194 -3.86 25.53 -12.74
C GLN A 194 -3.46 26.89 -13.34
N VAL A 195 -2.44 26.92 -14.21
CA VAL A 195 -2.04 28.16 -14.88
C VAL A 195 -2.93 28.54 -16.06
N ASN A 196 -3.85 27.68 -16.50
CA ASN A 196 -4.79 27.95 -17.60
C ASN A 196 -6.25 28.17 -17.16
N GLY A 197 -6.52 28.39 -15.86
CA GLY A 197 -7.86 28.78 -15.42
C GLY A 197 -8.28 28.28 -14.05
N ARG A 198 -7.52 27.35 -13.41
CA ARG A 198 -7.83 26.81 -12.07
C ARG A 198 -9.27 26.27 -11.99
N ASN A 199 -10.10 26.91 -11.14
CA ASN A 199 -11.50 26.53 -10.92
C ASN A 199 -12.48 27.17 -11.91
N ALA A 200 -12.02 28.09 -12.77
CA ALA A 200 -12.87 28.78 -13.75
C ALA A 200 -13.09 27.99 -15.05
N ILE A 201 -12.37 26.88 -15.24
CA ILE A 201 -12.50 25.98 -16.42
C ILE A 201 -13.27 24.72 -16.07
N SER A 202 -13.90 24.12 -17.08
CA SER A 202 -14.66 22.87 -16.92
C SER A 202 -13.78 21.69 -16.50
N TRP A 203 -14.42 20.62 -16.03
CA TRP A 203 -13.71 19.37 -15.70
C TRP A 203 -13.01 18.78 -16.93
N GLU A 204 -13.66 18.83 -18.10
CA GLU A 204 -13.12 18.36 -19.37
C GLU A 204 -11.86 19.14 -19.76
N GLU A 205 -11.89 20.45 -19.64
CA GLU A 205 -10.71 21.29 -19.92
C GLU A 205 -9.56 21.02 -18.95
N LYS A 206 -9.85 20.85 -17.65
CA LYS A 206 -8.83 20.48 -16.66
C LYS A 206 -8.13 19.17 -17.06
N MET A 207 -8.92 18.14 -17.41
CA MET A 207 -8.37 16.85 -17.85
C MET A 207 -7.54 16.98 -19.12
N ASN A 208 -8.02 17.74 -20.10
CA ASN A 208 -7.29 17.97 -21.36
C ASN A 208 -5.95 18.68 -21.15
N TRP A 209 -5.87 19.66 -20.25
CA TRP A 209 -4.60 20.31 -19.90
C TRP A 209 -3.63 19.35 -19.21
N ASP A 210 -4.12 18.50 -18.30
CA ASP A 210 -3.31 17.51 -17.63
C ASP A 210 -2.79 16.44 -18.61
N LEU A 211 -3.65 15.94 -19.51
CA LEU A 211 -3.25 15.01 -20.58
C LEU A 211 -2.24 15.64 -21.55
N LYS A 212 -2.40 16.93 -21.85
CA LYS A 212 -1.43 17.66 -22.66
C LYS A 212 -0.07 17.75 -21.97
N TYR A 213 -0.02 18.02 -20.67
CA TYR A 213 1.21 18.08 -19.89
C TYR A 213 1.97 16.75 -19.91
N ILE A 214 1.28 15.62 -19.64
CA ILE A 214 1.93 14.32 -19.57
C ILE A 214 2.50 13.82 -20.91
N LYS A 215 1.97 14.31 -22.05
CA LYS A 215 2.51 13.98 -23.39
C LYS A 215 3.93 14.47 -23.59
N LYS A 216 4.34 15.55 -22.90
CA LYS A 216 5.66 16.15 -23.07
C LYS A 216 6.16 16.82 -21.79
N VAL A 217 6.62 16.02 -20.83
CA VAL A 217 7.22 16.53 -19.59
C VAL A 217 8.68 16.93 -19.85
N THR A 218 8.96 18.23 -19.83
CA THR A 218 10.31 18.77 -20.10
C THR A 218 10.65 19.89 -19.12
N PHE A 219 11.96 20.14 -18.91
CA PHE A 219 12.43 21.26 -18.09
C PHE A 219 11.88 22.61 -18.54
N LYS A 220 11.83 22.85 -19.85
CA LYS A 220 11.32 24.10 -20.42
C LYS A 220 9.84 24.32 -20.10
N GLU A 221 9.03 23.26 -20.18
CA GLU A 221 7.61 23.33 -19.86
C GLU A 221 7.38 23.55 -18.35
N ASP A 222 8.13 22.82 -17.49
CA ASP A 222 8.07 23.01 -16.05
C ASP A 222 8.48 24.43 -15.64
N LEU A 223 9.57 24.96 -16.20
CA LEU A 223 10.02 26.33 -15.94
C LEU A 223 8.97 27.36 -16.37
N LYS A 224 8.34 27.16 -17.53
CA LYS A 224 7.26 28.04 -18.01
C LYS A 224 6.07 28.03 -17.01
N ILE A 225 5.65 26.84 -16.57
CA ILE A 225 4.55 26.73 -15.58
C ILE A 225 4.92 27.42 -14.27
N ILE A 226 6.17 27.31 -13.80
CA ILE A 226 6.63 28.04 -12.60
C ILE A 226 6.50 29.55 -12.79
N LEU A 227 7.01 30.08 -13.91
CA LEU A 227 6.92 31.52 -14.20
C LEU A 227 5.48 32.00 -14.31
N ASP A 228 4.60 31.24 -14.97
CA ASP A 228 3.19 31.56 -15.10
C ASP A 228 2.47 31.47 -13.73
N THR A 229 2.86 30.53 -12.86
CA THR A 229 2.33 30.42 -11.49
C THR A 229 2.71 31.65 -10.66
N VAL A 230 3.98 32.04 -10.67
CA VAL A 230 4.47 33.24 -9.98
C VAL A 230 3.76 34.51 -10.49
N LYS A 231 3.67 34.66 -11.82
CA LYS A 231 2.97 35.80 -12.44
C LYS A 231 1.50 35.89 -11.98
N LYS A 232 0.78 34.76 -11.95
CA LYS A 232 -0.64 34.74 -11.52
C LYS A 232 -0.80 34.98 -10.02
N ALA A 233 0.09 34.43 -9.18
CA ALA A 233 0.05 34.61 -7.74
C ALA A 233 0.31 36.07 -7.31
N PHE A 234 1.21 36.77 -7.99
CA PHE A 234 1.64 38.13 -7.61
C PHE A 234 0.99 39.26 -8.43
N ILE A 235 0.55 38.98 -9.67
CA ILE A 235 0.08 40.05 -10.59
C ILE A 235 -1.45 40.02 -10.79
N LYS A 236 -2.05 38.82 -10.77
CA LYS A 236 -3.49 38.67 -11.01
C LYS A 236 -4.11 37.83 -9.90
N GLN A 237 -4.61 38.41 -8.87
CA GLN A 237 -5.37 37.71 -7.79
C GLN A 237 -6.69 37.08 -8.30
N GLU A 238 -6.69 36.48 -9.50
CA GLU A 238 -7.87 35.91 -10.14
C GLU A 238 -8.17 34.48 -9.66
N GLY A 239 -9.40 34.26 -9.19
CA GLY A 239 -10.08 32.96 -9.26
C GLY A 239 -9.74 31.93 -8.20
N ILE A 240 -9.87 32.27 -6.92
CA ILE A 240 -9.69 31.30 -5.82
C ILE A 240 -11.00 30.56 -5.50
N THR A 241 -12.14 31.13 -5.83
CA THR A 241 -13.47 30.53 -5.56
C THR A 241 -14.29 30.38 -6.84
N GLN A 242 -14.94 29.24 -7.00
CA GLN A 242 -15.97 29.02 -8.00
C GLN A 242 -17.31 29.36 -7.33
N TYR A 243 -18.00 30.41 -7.82
CA TYR A 243 -19.36 30.79 -7.40
C TYR A 243 -19.59 30.92 -5.88
N ASP A 244 -18.69 31.55 -5.12
CA ASP A 244 -18.78 31.69 -3.65
C ASP A 244 -18.92 30.39 -2.84
N MET A 245 -18.70 29.23 -3.47
CA MET A 245 -18.72 27.93 -2.78
C MET A 245 -17.50 27.74 -1.87
N ALA A 246 -17.70 27.17 -0.70
CA ALA A 246 -16.64 26.82 0.25
C ALA A 246 -15.66 25.78 -0.32
N THR A 247 -16.14 24.93 -1.23
CA THR A 247 -15.41 23.87 -1.98
C THR A 247 -15.87 23.83 -3.43
N ALA A 248 -14.96 23.53 -4.37
CA ALA A 248 -15.32 23.28 -5.76
C ALA A 248 -16.16 22.00 -5.88
N GLU A 249 -17.14 22.01 -6.80
CA GLU A 249 -17.97 20.84 -7.11
C GLU A 249 -17.10 19.66 -7.53
N ASP A 250 -17.36 18.48 -6.97
CA ASP A 250 -16.65 17.25 -7.32
C ASP A 250 -17.06 16.75 -8.71
N LEU A 251 -16.19 15.93 -9.36
CA LEU A 251 -16.46 15.39 -10.68
C LEU A 251 -17.72 14.52 -10.70
N GLY A 252 -17.92 13.68 -9.67
CA GLY A 252 -19.10 12.83 -9.57
C GLY A 252 -20.39 13.63 -9.52
N ASP A 253 -20.43 14.68 -8.68
CA ASP A 253 -21.58 15.56 -8.51
C ASP A 253 -21.87 16.35 -9.79
N TYR A 254 -20.81 16.85 -10.45
CA TYR A 254 -20.91 17.49 -11.77
C TYR A 254 -21.54 16.59 -12.82
N LEU A 255 -21.06 15.31 -12.90
CA LEU A 255 -21.57 14.35 -13.88
C LEU A 255 -23.02 13.95 -13.59
N LEU A 256 -23.41 13.79 -12.33
CA LEU A 256 -24.78 13.50 -11.92
C LEU A 256 -25.71 14.68 -12.27
N ARG A 257 -25.33 15.90 -11.89
CA ARG A 257 -26.10 17.13 -12.17
C ARG A 257 -26.25 17.41 -13.68
N THR A 258 -25.26 17.04 -14.48
CA THR A 258 -25.28 17.19 -15.94
C THR A 258 -25.84 15.97 -16.67
N GLU A 259 -26.44 15.02 -15.94
CA GLU A 259 -27.08 13.80 -16.46
C GLU A 259 -26.13 12.91 -17.31
N LYS A 260 -24.81 13.01 -17.07
CA LYS A 260 -23.79 12.17 -17.73
C LYS A 260 -23.59 10.83 -17.04
N VAL A 261 -24.06 10.68 -15.82
CA VAL A 261 -24.17 9.43 -15.06
C VAL A 261 -25.54 9.39 -14.38
N ASP A 262 -26.10 8.19 -14.22
CA ASP A 262 -27.32 8.00 -13.46
C ASP A 262 -27.04 7.81 -11.95
N GLN A 263 -28.11 7.81 -11.14
CA GLN A 263 -28.01 7.70 -9.68
C GLN A 263 -27.42 6.36 -9.24
N SER A 264 -27.67 5.28 -9.99
CA SER A 264 -27.15 3.93 -9.66
C SER A 264 -25.65 3.86 -9.92
N ASP A 265 -25.18 4.31 -11.09
CA ASP A 265 -23.75 4.38 -11.43
C ASP A 265 -23.00 5.32 -10.45
N TYR A 266 -23.62 6.46 -10.08
CA TYR A 266 -23.07 7.34 -9.09
C TYR A 266 -22.84 6.64 -7.73
N GLN A 267 -23.85 5.95 -7.22
CA GLN A 267 -23.75 5.24 -5.93
C GLN A 267 -22.72 4.12 -5.99
N GLN A 268 -22.68 3.33 -7.06
CA GLN A 268 -21.70 2.27 -7.27
C GLN A 268 -20.28 2.83 -7.27
N LYS A 269 -20.02 3.90 -7.99
CA LYS A 269 -18.70 4.55 -8.04
C LYS A 269 -18.30 5.16 -6.70
N GLN A 270 -19.23 5.77 -5.96
CA GLN A 270 -18.97 6.24 -4.61
C GLN A 270 -18.60 5.10 -3.66
N GLN A 271 -19.23 3.91 -3.82
CA GLN A 271 -18.85 2.74 -3.02
C GLN A 271 -17.44 2.26 -3.38
N ILE A 272 -17.07 2.23 -4.67
CA ILE A 272 -15.69 1.93 -5.10
C ILE A 272 -14.70 2.91 -4.47
N ALA A 273 -15.01 4.20 -4.44
CA ALA A 273 -14.17 5.20 -3.78
C ALA A 273 -13.99 4.93 -2.29
N LYS A 274 -15.06 4.57 -1.57
CA LYS A 274 -15.00 4.17 -0.16
C LYS A 274 -14.12 2.94 0.04
N ASN A 275 -14.26 1.93 -0.79
CA ASN A 275 -13.44 0.70 -0.74
C ASN A 275 -11.95 1.04 -0.91
N ILE A 276 -11.61 1.89 -1.88
CA ILE A 276 -10.23 2.37 -2.08
C ILE A 276 -9.71 3.07 -0.82
N LEU A 277 -10.50 3.99 -0.23
CA LEU A 277 -10.11 4.76 0.96
C LEU A 277 -9.94 3.88 2.21
N ASN A 278 -10.75 2.85 2.34
CA ASN A 278 -10.62 1.85 3.40
C ASN A 278 -9.45 0.87 3.15
N GLY A 279 -8.91 0.85 1.93
CA GLY A 279 -7.91 -0.14 1.49
C GLY A 279 -8.52 -1.52 1.28
N GLU A 280 -9.80 -1.54 0.94
CA GLU A 280 -10.57 -2.71 0.54
C GLU A 280 -10.39 -2.95 -0.95
N ASP A 281 -10.41 -4.21 -1.36
CA ASP A 281 -10.26 -4.61 -2.77
C ASP A 281 -11.58 -4.53 -3.56
N GLY A 282 -12.69 -4.24 -2.87
CA GLY A 282 -14.03 -4.18 -3.43
C GLY A 282 -14.61 -5.55 -3.79
N ILE A 283 -13.94 -6.61 -3.40
CA ILE A 283 -14.42 -7.98 -3.58
C ILE A 283 -15.39 -8.28 -2.43
N GLU A 284 -16.62 -8.62 -2.76
CA GLU A 284 -17.56 -9.21 -1.80
C GLU A 284 -17.02 -10.58 -1.42
N ARG A 285 -16.80 -10.80 -0.11
CA ARG A 285 -16.21 -12.03 0.40
C ARG A 285 -17.29 -12.99 0.87
N ASP A 286 -17.22 -14.23 0.39
CA ASP A 286 -18.10 -15.31 0.87
C ASP A 286 -17.76 -15.62 2.33
N GLU A 287 -18.69 -15.33 3.23
CA GLU A 287 -18.51 -15.53 4.68
C GLU A 287 -18.24 -16.99 5.01
N GLY A 288 -17.22 -17.22 5.82
CA GLY A 288 -16.78 -18.56 6.20
C GLY A 288 -15.99 -19.30 5.11
N LEU A 289 -16.01 -18.91 3.84
CA LEU A 289 -15.21 -19.56 2.79
C LEU A 289 -13.71 -19.32 2.99
N VAL A 290 -12.93 -20.39 2.87
CA VAL A 290 -11.45 -20.34 2.88
C VAL A 290 -10.91 -20.45 1.47
N SER A 291 -10.24 -19.41 0.96
CA SER A 291 -9.47 -19.50 -0.28
C SER A 291 -8.04 -19.94 0.04
N ILE A 292 -7.65 -21.10 -0.47
CA ILE A 292 -6.33 -21.69 -0.29
C ILE A 292 -5.47 -21.36 -1.49
N ILE A 293 -4.34 -20.68 -1.27
CA ILE A 293 -3.41 -20.21 -2.29
C ILE A 293 -2.29 -21.21 -2.47
N MET A 294 -2.18 -21.82 -3.65
CA MET A 294 -1.16 -22.84 -3.97
C MET A 294 -0.41 -22.47 -5.25
N PRO A 295 0.78 -21.85 -5.16
CA PRO A 295 1.68 -21.76 -6.31
C PRO A 295 2.30 -23.13 -6.59
N SER A 296 2.45 -23.51 -7.86
CA SER A 296 3.04 -24.78 -8.27
C SER A 296 4.10 -24.57 -9.35
N TYR A 297 5.18 -25.32 -9.31
CA TYR A 297 6.18 -25.42 -10.37
C TYR A 297 7.00 -26.71 -10.23
N ASN A 298 6.87 -27.61 -11.20
CA ASN A 298 7.55 -28.92 -11.23
C ASN A 298 7.41 -29.69 -9.90
N THR A 299 6.16 -29.96 -9.50
CA THR A 299 5.82 -30.62 -8.22
C THR A 299 5.10 -31.96 -8.40
N ALA A 300 5.18 -32.57 -9.58
CA ALA A 300 4.54 -33.86 -9.88
C ALA A 300 4.73 -34.94 -8.79
N PRO A 301 5.90 -35.08 -8.14
CA PRO A 301 6.08 -36.09 -7.09
C PRO A 301 5.26 -35.85 -5.82
N TYR A 302 4.81 -34.59 -5.57
CA TYR A 302 4.25 -34.18 -4.28
C TYR A 302 2.82 -33.67 -4.38
N ILE A 303 2.45 -33.03 -5.51
CA ILE A 303 1.21 -32.26 -5.66
C ILE A 303 -0.05 -33.09 -5.34
N LYS A 304 -0.07 -34.38 -5.70
CA LYS A 304 -1.20 -35.28 -5.42
C LYS A 304 -1.43 -35.44 -3.91
N GLU A 305 -0.36 -35.67 -3.15
CA GLU A 305 -0.40 -35.83 -1.69
C GLU A 305 -0.83 -34.49 -1.01
N THR A 306 -0.28 -33.38 -1.52
CA THR A 306 -0.64 -32.05 -1.03
C THR A 306 -2.12 -31.74 -1.24
N ILE A 307 -2.67 -31.95 -2.44
CA ILE A 307 -4.10 -31.76 -2.72
C ILE A 307 -4.95 -32.70 -1.87
N GLN A 308 -4.54 -33.98 -1.70
CA GLN A 308 -5.24 -34.91 -0.84
C GLN A 308 -5.30 -34.44 0.62
N SER A 309 -4.28 -33.73 1.11
CA SER A 309 -4.28 -33.16 2.45
C SER A 309 -5.31 -32.03 2.61
N VAL A 310 -5.65 -31.33 1.52
CA VAL A 310 -6.73 -30.32 1.48
C VAL A 310 -8.09 -31.01 1.39
N LEU A 311 -8.24 -32.00 0.53
CA LEU A 311 -9.50 -32.77 0.41
C LEU A 311 -9.93 -33.43 1.73
N ASN A 312 -8.95 -33.83 2.53
CA ASN A 312 -9.15 -34.48 3.85
C ASN A 312 -9.45 -33.48 4.99
N GLN A 313 -9.57 -32.17 4.72
CA GLN A 313 -9.89 -31.19 5.76
C GLN A 313 -11.31 -31.42 6.31
N THR A 314 -11.45 -31.40 7.64
CA THR A 314 -12.74 -31.51 8.31
C THR A 314 -13.63 -30.28 8.12
N TYR A 315 -13.04 -29.12 7.87
CA TYR A 315 -13.75 -27.93 7.43
C TYR A 315 -13.91 -27.98 5.92
N THR A 316 -15.14 -28.05 5.44
CA THR A 316 -15.45 -28.35 4.03
C THR A 316 -15.73 -27.13 3.15
N ASN A 317 -15.94 -25.93 3.76
CA ASN A 317 -16.21 -24.69 3.02
C ASN A 317 -14.90 -24.00 2.61
N TRP A 318 -14.26 -24.54 1.58
CA TRP A 318 -13.03 -24.01 1.02
C TRP A 318 -13.02 -24.08 -0.51
N GLU A 319 -12.23 -23.21 -1.14
CA GLU A 319 -11.76 -23.31 -2.53
C GLU A 319 -10.23 -23.43 -2.55
N LEU A 320 -9.70 -24.22 -3.47
CA LEU A 320 -8.26 -24.36 -3.69
C LEU A 320 -7.90 -23.72 -5.04
N ILE A 321 -7.05 -22.70 -5.02
CA ILE A 321 -6.62 -21.97 -6.21
C ILE A 321 -5.16 -22.31 -6.48
N ILE A 322 -4.96 -23.13 -7.51
CA ILE A 322 -3.65 -23.59 -7.95
C ILE A 322 -3.21 -22.73 -9.13
N VAL A 323 -2.05 -22.10 -9.03
CA VAL A 323 -1.43 -21.37 -10.15
C VAL A 323 -0.10 -22.02 -10.51
N ASP A 324 -0.10 -22.68 -11.64
CA ASP A 324 1.09 -23.33 -12.20
C ASP A 324 1.97 -22.31 -12.93
N ASP A 325 3.26 -22.35 -12.65
CA ASP A 325 4.24 -21.42 -13.20
C ASP A 325 4.99 -21.99 -14.40
N CYS A 326 4.26 -22.57 -15.37
CA CYS A 326 4.78 -23.28 -16.54
C CYS A 326 5.59 -24.51 -16.16
N SER A 327 5.00 -25.46 -15.44
CA SER A 327 5.64 -26.76 -15.16
C SER A 327 5.99 -27.50 -16.45
N THR A 328 7.11 -28.20 -16.43
CA THR A 328 7.62 -29.00 -17.56
C THR A 328 7.55 -30.49 -17.28
N ASP A 329 7.12 -30.89 -16.09
CA ASP A 329 6.82 -32.26 -15.69
C ASP A 329 5.29 -32.51 -15.80
N ASN A 330 4.82 -33.66 -15.36
CA ASN A 330 3.40 -34.03 -15.41
C ASN A 330 2.56 -33.47 -14.23
N THR A 331 2.97 -32.34 -13.66
CA THR A 331 2.20 -31.67 -12.58
C THR A 331 0.77 -31.36 -13.01
N LYS A 332 0.58 -30.81 -14.22
CA LYS A 332 -0.71 -30.42 -14.75
C LYS A 332 -1.65 -31.61 -14.89
N GLU A 333 -1.18 -32.68 -15.51
CA GLU A 333 -1.97 -33.89 -15.74
C GLU A 333 -2.45 -34.48 -14.40
N ILE A 334 -1.58 -34.50 -13.38
CA ILE A 334 -1.93 -34.99 -12.04
C ILE A 334 -3.04 -34.14 -11.40
N ILE A 335 -3.00 -32.81 -11.58
CA ILE A 335 -4.05 -31.92 -11.04
C ILE A 335 -5.36 -32.13 -11.79
N GLU A 336 -5.34 -32.23 -13.10
CA GLU A 336 -6.52 -32.42 -13.94
C GLU A 336 -7.21 -33.80 -13.72
N GLU A 337 -6.50 -34.81 -13.23
CA GLU A 337 -7.08 -36.08 -12.81
C GLU A 337 -7.96 -35.97 -11.55
N ILE A 338 -7.82 -34.89 -10.76
CA ILE A 338 -8.58 -34.70 -9.52
C ILE A 338 -9.89 -33.98 -9.83
N ASN A 339 -10.99 -34.70 -9.76
CA ASN A 339 -12.31 -34.18 -10.05
C ASN A 339 -13.00 -33.65 -8.78
N ASP A 340 -12.75 -32.37 -8.42
CA ASP A 340 -13.44 -31.65 -7.34
C ASP A 340 -13.68 -30.20 -7.78
N GLU A 341 -14.94 -29.76 -7.80
CA GLU A 341 -15.37 -28.42 -8.27
C GLU A 341 -14.80 -27.25 -7.44
N ARG A 342 -14.34 -27.52 -6.24
CA ARG A 342 -13.68 -26.53 -5.35
C ARG A 342 -12.25 -26.26 -5.75
N ILE A 343 -11.65 -27.03 -6.66
CA ILE A 343 -10.29 -26.86 -7.15
C ILE A 343 -10.33 -26.07 -8.45
N ARG A 344 -9.61 -24.95 -8.47
CA ARG A 344 -9.50 -24.05 -9.63
C ARG A 344 -8.04 -23.99 -10.07
N TYR A 345 -7.76 -24.40 -11.28
CA TYR A 345 -6.43 -24.41 -11.88
C TYR A 345 -6.23 -23.24 -12.84
N PHE A 346 -5.08 -22.60 -12.75
CA PHE A 346 -4.63 -21.54 -13.65
C PHE A 346 -3.17 -21.77 -14.01
N GLU A 347 -2.77 -21.39 -15.22
CA GLU A 347 -1.39 -21.51 -15.70
C GLU A 347 -0.87 -20.12 -16.10
N ASN A 348 0.41 -19.84 -15.78
CA ASN A 348 1.07 -18.62 -16.26
C ASN A 348 1.53 -18.82 -17.71
N GLU A 349 1.60 -17.74 -18.49
CA GLU A 349 2.09 -17.81 -19.87
C GLU A 349 3.61 -18.05 -19.96
N VAL A 350 4.35 -17.65 -18.94
CA VAL A 350 5.79 -17.82 -18.81
C VAL A 350 6.13 -18.07 -17.34
N ASN A 351 7.26 -18.77 -17.09
CA ASN A 351 7.74 -18.95 -15.72
C ASN A 351 8.08 -17.59 -15.09
N SER A 352 7.22 -17.14 -14.18
CA SER A 352 7.22 -15.79 -13.58
C SER A 352 7.61 -15.79 -12.10
N GLY A 353 7.75 -16.96 -11.48
CA GLY A 353 8.11 -17.13 -10.06
C GLY A 353 6.93 -17.12 -9.10
N ALA A 354 7.16 -17.67 -7.90
CA ALA A 354 6.14 -17.89 -6.88
C ALA A 354 5.40 -16.61 -6.43
N ALA A 355 6.04 -15.44 -6.48
CA ALA A 355 5.38 -14.18 -6.12
C ALA A 355 4.26 -13.80 -7.10
N VAL A 356 4.52 -13.96 -8.40
CA VAL A 356 3.55 -13.67 -9.47
C VAL A 356 2.41 -14.66 -9.40
N SER A 357 2.73 -15.97 -9.24
CA SER A 357 1.73 -17.04 -9.12
C SER A 357 0.83 -16.84 -7.88
N ARG A 358 1.40 -16.50 -6.71
CA ARG A 358 0.61 -16.16 -5.52
C ARG A 358 -0.28 -14.94 -5.74
N ASN A 359 0.22 -13.89 -6.37
CA ASN A 359 -0.57 -12.71 -6.68
C ASN A 359 -1.71 -13.01 -7.66
N LYS A 360 -1.49 -13.89 -8.65
CA LYS A 360 -2.54 -14.34 -9.56
C LYS A 360 -3.61 -15.13 -8.80
N ALA A 361 -3.20 -16.10 -7.97
CA ALA A 361 -4.13 -16.86 -7.14
C ALA A 361 -4.94 -15.98 -6.19
N LEU A 362 -4.30 -14.99 -5.55
CA LEU A 362 -4.96 -14.03 -4.65
C LEU A 362 -6.04 -13.20 -5.36
N ARG A 363 -5.86 -12.82 -6.64
CA ARG A 363 -6.88 -12.09 -7.39
C ARG A 363 -8.12 -12.94 -7.70
N GLU A 364 -7.98 -14.25 -7.69
CA GLU A 364 -9.05 -15.20 -7.95
C GLU A 364 -9.84 -15.60 -6.70
N THR A 365 -9.43 -15.14 -5.49
CA THR A 365 -10.04 -15.52 -4.22
C THR A 365 -11.42 -14.91 -4.03
N LYS A 366 -12.35 -15.73 -3.48
CA LYS A 366 -13.69 -15.30 -3.10
C LYS A 366 -13.91 -15.35 -1.57
N GLY A 367 -13.10 -16.14 -0.87
CA GLY A 367 -13.29 -16.42 0.54
C GLY A 367 -12.94 -15.26 1.48
N GLN A 368 -13.64 -15.23 2.62
CA GLN A 368 -13.31 -14.38 3.76
C GLN A 368 -11.90 -14.68 4.28
N TRP A 369 -11.58 -15.96 4.39
CA TRP A 369 -10.30 -16.43 4.92
C TRP A 369 -9.33 -16.75 3.81
N ILE A 370 -8.11 -16.23 3.88
CA ILE A 370 -7.03 -16.56 2.95
C ILE A 370 -5.99 -17.40 3.69
N ALA A 371 -5.73 -18.61 3.18
CA ALA A 371 -4.73 -19.53 3.69
C ALA A 371 -3.71 -19.89 2.58
N PHE A 372 -2.51 -20.30 2.96
CA PHE A 372 -1.42 -20.58 2.03
C PHE A 372 -0.89 -21.99 2.23
N LEU A 373 -0.68 -22.69 1.12
CA LEU A 373 -0.08 -24.03 1.10
C LEU A 373 0.80 -24.15 -0.13
N ASP A 374 2.09 -24.40 0.05
CA ASP A 374 2.99 -24.69 -1.06
C ASP A 374 2.75 -26.11 -1.57
N SER A 375 2.92 -26.34 -2.87
CA SER A 375 2.49 -27.56 -3.58
C SER A 375 3.31 -28.84 -3.26
N ASP A 376 4.18 -28.75 -2.26
CA ASP A 376 5.00 -29.86 -1.74
C ASP A 376 4.84 -30.08 -0.21
N ASP A 377 4.01 -29.27 0.46
CA ASP A 377 3.75 -29.32 1.89
C ASP A 377 2.41 -30.01 2.21
N LEU A 378 2.16 -30.33 3.49
CA LEU A 378 0.96 -31.05 3.91
C LEU A 378 0.27 -30.35 5.07
N TRP A 379 -1.08 -30.45 5.11
CA TRP A 379 -1.90 -30.07 6.24
C TRP A 379 -2.47 -31.28 6.98
N LEU A 380 -2.60 -31.18 8.29
CA LEU A 380 -3.38 -32.15 9.09
C LEU A 380 -4.88 -31.92 8.92
N PRO A 381 -5.73 -32.94 9.05
CA PRO A 381 -7.15 -32.88 8.67
C PRO A 381 -7.98 -31.80 9.37
N ASN A 382 -7.63 -31.37 10.56
CA ASN A 382 -8.37 -30.40 11.35
C ASN A 382 -7.74 -29.00 11.39
N LYS A 383 -6.76 -28.72 10.50
CA LYS A 383 -6.06 -27.43 10.49
C LYS A 383 -6.98 -26.26 10.23
N LEU A 384 -7.80 -26.33 9.20
CA LEU A 384 -8.71 -25.22 8.86
C LEU A 384 -9.75 -25.00 9.97
N ALA A 385 -10.42 -26.05 10.42
CA ALA A 385 -11.44 -25.96 11.46
C ALA A 385 -10.91 -25.31 12.75
N LYS A 386 -9.77 -25.79 13.26
CA LYS A 386 -9.17 -25.28 14.51
C LYS A 386 -8.69 -23.82 14.36
N GLN A 387 -8.11 -23.49 13.22
CA GLN A 387 -7.57 -22.14 13.01
C GLN A 387 -8.69 -21.10 12.86
N ILE A 388 -9.81 -21.44 12.19
CA ILE A 388 -11.00 -20.59 12.08
C ILE A 388 -11.65 -20.41 13.46
N GLU A 389 -11.83 -21.50 14.21
CA GLU A 389 -12.37 -21.45 15.58
C GLU A 389 -11.52 -20.54 16.48
N PHE A 390 -10.18 -20.70 16.44
CA PHE A 390 -9.26 -19.86 17.19
C PHE A 390 -9.37 -18.38 16.83
N MET A 391 -9.46 -18.07 15.54
CA MET A 391 -9.54 -16.69 15.06
C MET A 391 -10.88 -16.06 15.42
N ASN A 392 -12.00 -16.78 15.25
CA ASN A 392 -13.34 -16.29 15.57
C ASN A 392 -13.52 -16.09 17.08
N SER A 393 -13.15 -17.06 17.90
CA SER A 393 -13.31 -17.00 19.35
C SER A 393 -12.53 -15.87 20.01
N ASN A 394 -11.44 -15.41 19.40
CA ASN A 394 -10.58 -14.35 19.92
C ASN A 394 -10.69 -13.03 19.12
N ASN A 395 -11.53 -12.98 18.08
CA ASN A 395 -11.63 -11.86 17.15
C ASN A 395 -10.27 -11.48 16.51
N TYR A 396 -9.47 -12.48 16.14
CA TYR A 396 -8.19 -12.30 15.48
C TYR A 396 -8.36 -12.25 13.96
N SER A 397 -7.60 -11.37 13.29
CA SER A 397 -7.64 -11.22 11.84
C SER A 397 -6.40 -11.81 11.15
N PHE A 398 -5.42 -12.30 11.89
CA PHE A 398 -4.21 -12.92 11.36
C PHE A 398 -3.64 -13.92 12.35
N SER A 399 -3.40 -15.15 11.92
CA SER A 399 -2.89 -16.23 12.76
C SER A 399 -1.93 -17.14 12.01
N TYR A 400 -1.19 -17.95 12.76
CA TYR A 400 -0.34 -19.03 12.26
C TYR A 400 -0.33 -20.19 13.26
N THR A 401 0.13 -21.36 12.79
CA THR A 401 0.23 -22.59 13.60
C THR A 401 1.70 -23.03 13.71
N ASN A 402 1.95 -24.01 14.57
CA ASN A 402 3.21 -24.76 14.55
C ASN A 402 3.25 -25.74 13.36
N TYR A 403 4.45 -26.19 13.01
CA TYR A 403 4.65 -27.22 11.99
C TYR A 403 5.79 -28.18 12.32
N GLU A 404 5.75 -29.35 11.70
CA GLU A 404 6.78 -30.37 11.76
C GLU A 404 7.54 -30.41 10.41
N GLU A 405 8.83 -30.76 10.41
CA GLU A 405 9.58 -30.95 9.17
C GLU A 405 9.52 -32.45 8.75
N ILE A 406 9.26 -32.69 7.47
CA ILE A 406 9.35 -33.98 6.82
C ILE A 406 10.45 -34.00 5.75
N ASP A 407 11.00 -35.13 5.42
CA ASP A 407 11.94 -35.29 4.31
C ASP A 407 11.22 -35.37 2.95
N VAL A 408 11.99 -35.60 1.88
CA VAL A 408 11.44 -35.68 0.51
C VAL A 408 10.48 -36.87 0.34
N ASP A 409 10.63 -37.92 1.11
CA ASP A 409 9.83 -39.15 1.07
C ASP A 409 8.61 -39.07 2.03
N GLY A 410 8.45 -37.96 2.77
CA GLY A 410 7.34 -37.72 3.71
C GLY A 410 7.60 -38.25 5.13
N ASN A 411 8.81 -38.74 5.44
CA ASN A 411 9.14 -39.22 6.78
C ASN A 411 9.41 -38.05 7.75
N ASP A 412 9.04 -38.25 9.01
CA ASP A 412 9.29 -37.24 10.07
C ASP A 412 10.82 -37.11 10.32
N THR A 413 11.33 -35.89 10.29
CA THR A 413 12.73 -35.58 10.59
C THR A 413 13.01 -35.37 12.08
N GLY A 414 11.98 -35.40 12.92
CA GLY A 414 12.03 -35.07 14.34
C GLY A 414 12.18 -33.58 14.63
N VAL A 415 12.10 -32.72 13.63
CA VAL A 415 12.21 -31.27 13.79
C VAL A 415 10.82 -30.68 13.93
N LYS A 416 10.61 -29.95 15.04
CA LYS A 416 9.37 -29.24 15.35
C LYS A 416 9.64 -27.75 15.47
N VAL A 417 8.80 -26.93 14.84
CA VAL A 417 8.96 -25.47 14.76
C VAL A 417 7.73 -24.77 15.32
N THR A 418 7.98 -23.85 16.22
CA THR A 418 6.95 -22.96 16.83
C THR A 418 7.40 -21.49 16.73
N GLY A 419 6.76 -20.58 17.45
CA GLY A 419 7.11 -19.16 17.44
C GLY A 419 6.43 -18.36 18.56
N PRO A 420 6.54 -17.01 18.54
CA PRO A 420 5.96 -16.13 19.54
C PRO A 420 4.43 -16.21 19.55
N LYS A 421 3.82 -16.19 20.74
CA LYS A 421 2.34 -16.19 20.90
C LYS A 421 1.65 -15.03 20.19
N LYS A 422 2.35 -13.86 20.10
CA LYS A 422 1.87 -12.66 19.41
C LYS A 422 3.01 -12.02 18.65
N ILE A 423 2.78 -11.68 17.40
CA ILE A 423 3.72 -10.97 16.54
C ILE A 423 3.06 -9.66 16.10
N THR A 424 3.58 -8.55 16.60
CA THR A 424 3.18 -7.20 16.19
C THR A 424 3.89 -6.80 14.90
N LYS A 425 3.53 -5.66 14.31
CA LYS A 425 4.26 -5.06 13.19
C LYS A 425 5.79 -5.02 13.43
N ILE A 426 6.23 -4.56 14.61
CA ILE A 426 7.66 -4.52 14.97
C ILE A 426 8.22 -5.94 15.10
N GLY A 427 7.46 -6.86 15.67
CA GLY A 427 7.83 -8.27 15.79
C GLY A 427 8.07 -8.93 14.44
N MET A 428 7.25 -8.62 13.43
CA MET A 428 7.41 -9.13 12.07
C MET A 428 8.63 -8.50 11.37
N PHE A 429 8.95 -7.23 11.62
CA PHE A 429 10.20 -6.60 11.14
C PHE A 429 11.45 -7.22 11.78
N ASN A 430 11.35 -7.80 12.97
CA ASN A 430 12.46 -8.50 13.59
C ASN A 430 12.82 -9.77 12.82
N TYR A 431 11.81 -10.56 12.44
CA TYR A 431 12.01 -11.83 11.75
C TYR A 431 10.70 -12.35 11.13
N CYS A 432 10.82 -13.15 10.05
CA CYS A 432 9.72 -13.95 9.52
C CYS A 432 9.46 -15.17 10.43
N TRP A 433 8.53 -15.01 11.38
CA TRP A 433 8.24 -16.07 12.34
C TRP A 433 7.38 -17.19 11.77
N PRO A 434 6.27 -16.91 11.04
CA PRO A 434 5.41 -17.95 10.47
C PRO A 434 6.08 -18.69 9.29
N GLY A 435 5.81 -19.97 9.16
CA GLY A 435 5.99 -20.68 7.89
C GLY A 435 4.80 -20.41 6.96
N CYS A 436 5.03 -20.34 5.65
CA CYS A 436 4.00 -20.03 4.66
C CYS A 436 2.74 -20.92 4.83
N LEU A 437 2.94 -22.24 4.91
CA LEU A 437 1.88 -23.25 5.05
C LEU A 437 1.04 -23.14 6.34
N THR A 438 1.48 -22.33 7.32
CA THR A 438 0.81 -22.22 8.62
C THR A 438 -0.15 -21.05 8.74
N VAL A 439 -0.07 -20.11 7.81
CA VAL A 439 -0.72 -18.80 7.89
C VAL A 439 -2.16 -18.82 7.42
N MET A 440 -3.01 -18.03 8.11
CA MET A 440 -4.35 -17.64 7.69
C MET A 440 -4.64 -16.20 8.09
N TYR A 441 -5.31 -15.43 7.22
CA TYR A 441 -5.80 -14.10 7.58
C TYR A 441 -7.22 -13.82 7.09
N ASP A 442 -7.93 -12.92 7.75
CA ASP A 442 -9.28 -12.45 7.41
C ASP A 442 -9.19 -11.35 6.35
N ALA A 443 -9.49 -11.67 5.10
CA ALA A 443 -9.41 -10.74 3.99
C ALA A 443 -10.54 -9.68 4.04
N SER A 444 -11.65 -9.94 4.72
CA SER A 444 -12.71 -8.93 4.92
C SER A 444 -12.22 -7.76 5.79
N LYS A 445 -11.28 -8.02 6.72
CA LYS A 445 -10.70 -7.00 7.61
C LYS A 445 -9.34 -6.49 7.14
N VAL A 446 -8.53 -7.36 6.53
CA VAL A 446 -7.16 -7.03 6.07
C VAL A 446 -7.16 -6.52 4.63
N GLY A 447 -8.13 -6.94 3.82
CA GLY A 447 -8.18 -6.73 2.37
C GLY A 447 -7.20 -7.62 1.62
N LEU A 448 -7.24 -7.57 0.29
CA LEU A 448 -6.32 -8.31 -0.56
C LEU A 448 -4.90 -7.77 -0.43
N ILE A 449 -3.96 -8.62 -0.07
CA ILE A 449 -2.55 -8.28 0.04
C ILE A 449 -1.80 -8.83 -1.17
N GLN A 450 -1.24 -7.94 -1.97
CA GLN A 450 -0.35 -8.30 -3.08
C GLN A 450 1.06 -7.78 -2.83
N ILE A 451 2.04 -8.47 -3.39
CA ILE A 451 3.47 -8.16 -3.26
C ILE A 451 4.06 -7.85 -4.63
N HIS A 452 5.17 -7.12 -4.68
CA HIS A 452 5.93 -6.97 -5.90
C HIS A 452 6.61 -8.29 -6.30
N ASP A 453 7.04 -8.39 -7.56
CA ASP A 453 7.81 -9.54 -8.04
C ASP A 453 9.18 -9.60 -7.36
N ILE A 454 9.24 -10.28 -6.23
CA ILE A 454 10.46 -10.56 -5.49
C ILE A 454 10.73 -12.07 -5.52
N LYS A 455 11.88 -12.46 -6.07
CA LYS A 455 12.22 -13.88 -6.28
C LYS A 455 12.36 -14.69 -4.99
N LYS A 456 12.72 -14.06 -3.87
CA LYS A 456 12.87 -14.70 -2.55
C LYS A 456 12.27 -13.84 -1.46
N ASN A 457 11.90 -14.45 -0.33
CA ASN A 457 11.21 -13.79 0.79
C ASN A 457 9.86 -13.16 0.38
N ASN A 458 9.19 -13.70 -0.64
CA ASN A 458 7.90 -13.19 -1.09
C ASN A 458 6.80 -13.41 -0.04
N ASP A 459 6.80 -14.53 0.67
CA ASP A 459 5.98 -14.82 1.83
C ASP A 459 6.24 -13.80 2.97
N TYR A 460 7.51 -13.56 3.29
CA TYR A 460 7.87 -12.57 4.29
C TYR A 460 7.43 -11.15 3.91
N ALA A 461 7.58 -10.74 2.64
CA ALA A 461 7.06 -9.48 2.12
C ALA A 461 5.54 -9.37 2.34
N MET A 462 4.81 -10.46 2.15
CA MET A 462 3.37 -10.52 2.38
C MET A 462 3.03 -10.35 3.86
N TRP A 463 3.71 -11.09 4.76
CA TRP A 463 3.42 -11.01 6.21
C TRP A 463 3.77 -9.64 6.80
N LEU A 464 4.80 -8.97 6.29
CA LEU A 464 5.07 -7.57 6.65
C LEU A 464 3.89 -6.66 6.29
N LYS A 465 3.26 -6.86 5.13
CA LYS A 465 2.08 -6.08 4.71
C LYS A 465 0.84 -6.40 5.55
N VAL A 466 0.56 -7.68 5.81
CA VAL A 466 -0.55 -8.10 6.68
C VAL A 466 -0.38 -7.55 8.10
N CYS A 467 0.83 -7.66 8.69
CA CYS A 467 1.12 -7.12 10.02
C CYS A 467 1.07 -5.59 10.14
N LYS A 468 0.97 -4.86 9.02
CA LYS A 468 0.67 -3.42 9.05
C LYS A 468 -0.80 -3.13 9.40
N LYS A 469 -1.68 -4.12 9.21
CA LYS A 469 -3.13 -4.02 9.41
C LYS A 469 -3.62 -4.82 10.61
N ALA A 470 -3.03 -5.98 10.90
CA ALA A 470 -3.41 -6.86 11.99
C ALA A 470 -2.19 -7.50 12.66
N ASP A 471 -2.22 -7.66 14.00
CA ASP A 471 -1.23 -8.48 14.72
C ASP A 471 -1.44 -9.97 14.39
N CYS A 472 -0.36 -10.75 14.36
CA CYS A 472 -0.41 -12.19 14.09
C CYS A 472 -0.33 -12.99 15.39
N TYR A 473 -1.19 -13.99 15.55
CA TYR A 473 -1.33 -14.80 16.77
C TYR A 473 -1.05 -16.28 16.50
N LEU A 474 -0.36 -16.92 17.42
CA LEU A 474 -0.04 -18.34 17.35
C LEU A 474 -1.19 -19.19 17.90
N LEU A 475 -1.73 -20.08 17.07
CA LEU A 475 -2.42 -21.28 17.53
C LEU A 475 -1.36 -22.33 17.83
N ASP A 476 -1.10 -22.58 19.12
CA ASP A 476 0.00 -23.42 19.59
C ASP A 476 -0.27 -24.92 19.40
N GLU A 477 -0.54 -25.31 18.15
CA GLU A 477 -0.76 -26.68 17.72
C GLU A 477 0.02 -26.99 16.44
N TYR A 478 0.53 -28.22 16.31
CA TYR A 478 1.21 -28.73 15.10
C TYR A 478 0.14 -29.21 14.11
N LEU A 479 -0.14 -28.39 13.11
CA LEU A 479 -1.24 -28.63 12.15
C LEU A 479 -0.77 -28.67 10.69
N ALA A 480 0.54 -28.58 10.46
CA ALA A 480 1.13 -28.59 9.13
C ALA A 480 2.48 -29.32 9.13
N LYS A 481 2.88 -29.85 7.96
CA LYS A 481 4.16 -30.54 7.73
C LYS A 481 4.88 -29.86 6.58
N TYR A 482 6.08 -29.36 6.84
CA TYR A 482 6.96 -28.70 5.88
C TYR A 482 7.94 -29.69 5.27
N ARG A 483 7.93 -29.85 3.93
CA ARG A 483 8.83 -30.75 3.21
C ARG A 483 10.17 -30.09 2.93
N LYS A 484 11.24 -30.74 3.37
CA LYS A 484 12.60 -30.20 3.29
C LYS A 484 13.51 -31.07 2.42
N GLY A 485 14.42 -30.41 1.70
CA GLY A 485 15.46 -31.14 0.92
C GLY A 485 15.10 -31.39 -0.53
N ARG A 486 13.97 -30.88 -1.02
CA ARG A 486 13.58 -30.95 -2.42
C ARG A 486 14.63 -30.31 -3.33
N SER A 487 14.96 -30.96 -4.46
CA SER A 487 15.79 -30.40 -5.53
C SER A 487 15.09 -29.15 -6.10
N GLY A 488 15.82 -28.04 -6.26
CA GLY A 488 15.24 -26.77 -6.72
C GLY A 488 14.57 -25.92 -5.64
N SER A 489 14.56 -26.35 -4.37
CA SER A 489 14.02 -25.54 -3.26
C SER A 489 14.76 -24.21 -3.11
N ILE A 490 13.98 -23.14 -2.94
CA ILE A 490 14.48 -21.77 -2.77
C ILE A 490 15.29 -21.61 -1.46
N SER A 491 15.10 -22.51 -0.50
CA SER A 491 15.66 -22.44 0.87
C SER A 491 17.12 -22.89 1.01
N THR A 492 17.76 -23.48 -0.02
CA THR A 492 19.09 -24.12 0.04
C THR A 492 20.28 -23.20 -0.22
N HIS A 493 20.19 -21.90 -0.01
CA HIS A 493 21.24 -20.95 -0.40
C HIS A 493 22.10 -20.47 0.78
N GLY A 494 23.39 -20.17 0.48
CA GLY A 494 24.36 -19.72 1.48
C GLY A 494 24.05 -18.33 2.07
N TYR A 495 24.70 -18.01 3.21
CA TYR A 495 24.51 -16.77 3.99
C TYR A 495 24.61 -15.46 3.17
N LYS A 496 25.45 -15.39 2.14
CA LYS A 496 25.59 -14.21 1.28
C LYS A 496 24.31 -13.90 0.49
N GLU A 497 23.67 -14.93 -0.07
CA GLU A 497 22.40 -14.76 -0.77
C GLU A 497 21.27 -14.38 0.19
N LEU A 498 21.23 -14.95 1.38
CA LEU A 498 20.27 -14.62 2.42
C LEU A 498 20.34 -13.11 2.77
N LEU A 499 21.55 -12.61 3.05
CA LEU A 499 21.80 -11.18 3.32
C LEU A 499 21.31 -10.27 2.19
N LYS A 500 21.65 -10.62 0.95
CA LYS A 500 21.28 -9.86 -0.24
C LYS A 500 19.75 -9.73 -0.40
N TRP A 501 19.01 -10.84 -0.18
CA TRP A 501 17.56 -10.84 -0.37
C TRP A 501 16.82 -10.19 0.80
N HIS A 502 17.30 -10.28 2.04
CA HIS A 502 16.75 -9.51 3.15
C HIS A 502 16.98 -8.01 2.96
N TYR A 503 18.19 -7.60 2.52
CA TYR A 503 18.44 -6.21 2.18
C TYR A 503 17.51 -5.71 1.07
N LYS A 504 17.32 -6.50 -0.01
CA LYS A 504 16.39 -6.15 -1.09
C LYS A 504 14.95 -6.02 -0.60
N LEU A 505 14.50 -6.92 0.26
CA LEU A 505 13.18 -6.88 0.88
C LEU A 505 12.95 -5.53 1.60
N PHE A 506 13.84 -5.16 2.52
CA PHE A 506 13.69 -3.92 3.26
C PHE A 506 13.90 -2.68 2.39
N ARG A 507 14.85 -2.71 1.47
CA ARG A 507 15.19 -1.56 0.62
C ARG A 507 14.14 -1.25 -0.44
N TYR A 508 13.59 -2.27 -1.09
CA TYR A 508 12.71 -2.11 -2.25
C TYR A 508 11.24 -2.41 -1.96
N GLU A 509 10.92 -3.49 -1.23
CA GLU A 509 9.54 -3.83 -0.90
C GLU A 509 8.99 -2.94 0.22
N GLU A 510 9.78 -2.72 1.27
CA GLU A 510 9.41 -1.86 2.38
C GLU A 510 9.76 -0.38 2.15
N ASN A 511 10.47 -0.07 1.06
CA ASN A 511 10.93 1.29 0.69
C ASN A 511 11.68 2.01 1.82
N GLU A 512 12.48 1.26 2.57
CA GLU A 512 13.31 1.77 3.64
C GLU A 512 14.54 2.51 3.09
N ASN A 513 15.07 3.48 3.81
CA ASN A 513 16.35 4.08 3.44
C ASN A 513 17.52 3.09 3.62
N TYR A 514 18.69 3.41 3.05
CA TYR A 514 19.87 2.56 3.07
C TYR A 514 20.28 2.08 4.47
N LEU A 515 20.32 2.98 5.44
CA LEU A 515 20.74 2.70 6.81
C LEU A 515 19.74 1.78 7.53
N PHE A 516 18.44 2.06 7.44
CA PHE A 516 17.40 1.22 8.04
C PHE A 516 17.33 -0.16 7.38
N SER A 517 17.56 -0.26 6.06
CA SER A 517 17.61 -1.55 5.37
C SER A 517 18.75 -2.43 5.87
N ILE A 518 19.94 -1.86 6.12
CA ILE A 518 21.07 -2.58 6.73
C ILE A 518 20.74 -2.99 8.16
N MET A 519 20.22 -2.08 8.98
CA MET A 519 19.87 -2.36 10.38
C MET A 519 18.82 -3.47 10.48
N ASN A 520 17.76 -3.41 9.66
CA ASN A 520 16.72 -4.44 9.65
C ASN A 520 17.23 -5.78 9.13
N THR A 521 18.16 -5.78 8.17
CA THR A 521 18.83 -7.01 7.70
C THR A 521 19.66 -7.65 8.82
N ALA A 522 20.49 -6.88 9.54
CA ALA A 522 21.30 -7.37 10.66
C ALA A 522 20.41 -7.89 11.81
N ARG A 523 19.34 -7.16 12.12
CA ARG A 523 18.35 -7.52 13.13
C ARG A 523 17.64 -8.83 12.79
N ASN A 524 17.26 -9.02 11.52
CA ASN A 524 16.62 -10.24 11.05
C ASN A 524 17.52 -11.48 11.24
N ILE A 525 18.83 -11.36 10.98
CA ILE A 525 19.79 -12.45 11.21
C ILE A 525 19.87 -12.79 12.72
N THR A 526 19.96 -11.76 13.57
CA THR A 526 20.03 -11.95 15.03
C THR A 526 18.81 -12.71 15.55
N PHE A 527 17.61 -12.29 15.11
CA PHE A 527 16.37 -12.97 15.50
C PHE A 527 16.19 -14.34 14.83
N GLY A 528 16.79 -14.56 13.67
CA GLY A 528 16.87 -15.89 13.06
C GLY A 528 17.67 -16.90 13.89
N LEU A 529 18.80 -16.48 14.42
CA LEU A 529 19.59 -17.27 15.38
C LEU A 529 18.81 -17.52 16.68
N TYR A 530 18.10 -16.49 17.16
CA TYR A 530 17.24 -16.60 18.33
C TYR A 530 16.11 -17.61 18.11
N LYS A 531 15.40 -17.57 16.94
CA LYS A 531 14.36 -18.55 16.57
C LYS A 531 14.93 -19.95 16.59
N LYS A 532 16.07 -20.18 15.92
CA LYS A 532 16.71 -21.49 15.86
C LYS A 532 17.01 -22.08 17.23
N ARG A 533 17.35 -21.25 18.21
CA ARG A 533 17.67 -21.69 19.58
C ARG A 533 16.44 -21.94 20.45
N HIS A 534 15.37 -21.15 20.31
CA HIS A 534 14.25 -21.14 21.26
C HIS A 534 12.95 -21.72 20.73
N TYR A 535 12.80 -21.75 19.39
CA TYR A 535 11.53 -22.14 18.74
C TYR A 535 11.69 -23.31 17.77
N VAL A 536 12.88 -23.90 17.68
CA VAL A 536 13.13 -25.12 16.89
C VAL A 536 13.65 -26.19 17.83
N SER A 537 12.91 -27.26 17.99
CA SER A 537 13.33 -28.47 18.73
C SER A 537 13.62 -29.60 17.78
N LYS A 538 14.56 -30.47 18.16
CA LYS A 538 14.89 -31.66 17.40
C LYS A 538 14.91 -32.86 18.34
N THR A 539 13.99 -33.81 18.10
CA THR A 539 13.97 -35.09 18.78
C THR A 539 15.07 -35.94 18.18
N LYS A 540 15.98 -36.48 19.01
CA LYS A 540 16.91 -37.50 18.53
C LYS A 540 16.13 -38.82 18.45
N PHE A 541 15.99 -39.36 17.26
CA PHE A 541 15.58 -40.72 17.12
C PHE A 541 16.74 -41.59 17.67
N SER A 542 16.48 -42.35 18.73
CA SER A 542 17.42 -43.31 19.33
C SER A 542 17.52 -44.54 18.48
#